data_c1bf6b70ff67cfb45f02f4af77d3b5ff
#
_entry.id   c1bf6b70ff67cfb45f02f4af77d3b5ff
#
_cell.length_a   1.000
_cell.length_b   1.000
_cell.length_c   1.000
_cell.angle_alpha   90.00
_cell.angle_beta   90.00
_cell.angle_gamma   90.00
#
_symmetry.space_group_name_H-M   'P 1'
#
loop_
_entity.id
_entity.type
_entity.pdbx_description
1 polymer ?
#
loop_
_entity_poly.entity_id
_entity_poly.type
_entity_poly.pdbx_seq_one_letter_code
_entity_poly.pdbx_strand_id
1 'polypeptide(L)'
;MTINILKKANGVKRVFAAVLAVTTLVSVAACGSDSTSASLDSNSGKTTKITVGVCPGPYGDMVEKVIGPLLKDDGFELKTKLFNDYVQPDKALASGSIQANLMQHINYLNKFTKDNNLDLTSLGQVPTLGLGIYSKKYQSIDDIEDGSTVSIAADGSNLARSLGVLEQQGLVTLKGDIDSTKASVNDIASNPKNLKIKTLDAAQLARSVDTVDVALVPGNFAWAAGLKPAEALATEQQDEGVINVFVVNTKDVDSDFGKAVKKLLTSQEFKGAIAKSDFKDFGKPTTW
;
A
#
# COMPACT_ATOMS: atom_id res chain seq x y z
N MET A 1 -16.28 60.23 32.83
CA MET A 1 -16.04 60.59 34.23
C MET A 1 -14.61 60.26 34.54
N THR A 2 -13.82 61.31 34.61
CA THR A 2 -12.39 61.41 34.86
C THR A 2 -12.07 61.03 36.29
N ILE A 3 -10.92 60.46 36.60
CA ILE A 3 -9.98 60.93 37.62
C ILE A 3 -8.66 60.12 37.52
N ASN A 4 -7.59 60.87 37.25
CA ASN A 4 -6.17 60.65 37.49
C ASN A 4 -5.83 60.57 38.98
N ILE A 5 -4.62 60.10 39.33
CA ILE A 5 -3.59 60.68 40.23
C ILE A 5 -2.53 59.62 40.46
N LEU A 6 -1.30 59.61 39.85
CA LEU A 6 -0.07 60.37 40.14
C LEU A 6 0.74 59.95 41.40
N LYS A 7 1.97 59.51 41.13
CA LYS A 7 3.26 59.82 41.75
C LYS A 7 3.60 59.22 43.15
N LYS A 8 4.74 58.56 43.26
CA LYS A 8 5.99 59.20 43.71
C LYS A 8 7.20 58.21 43.65
N ALA A 9 8.29 58.75 43.18
CA ALA A 9 9.61 58.17 43.17
C ALA A 9 10.37 58.43 44.50
N ASN A 10 11.45 57.68 44.72
CA ASN A 10 12.74 57.99 45.36
C ASN A 10 13.28 56.64 45.91
N GLY A 11 14.53 56.25 45.83
CA GLY A 11 15.80 56.85 45.44
C GLY A 11 16.90 56.03 46.09
N VAL A 12 17.87 55.69 45.27
CA VAL A 12 19.32 55.54 45.58
C VAL A 12 19.78 54.72 46.77
N LYS A 13 20.53 53.63 46.53
CA LYS A 13 21.96 53.58 46.94
C LYS A 13 22.69 52.39 46.28
N ARG A 14 23.77 52.67 45.61
CA ARG A 14 24.79 51.75 45.10
C ARG A 14 25.56 51.13 46.26
N VAL A 15 25.74 49.78 46.19
CA VAL A 15 26.84 49.09 46.89
C VAL A 15 27.47 48.12 45.89
N PHE A 16 28.73 48.36 45.55
CA PHE A 16 29.59 47.44 44.85
C PHE A 16 29.97 46.29 45.77
N ALA A 17 29.79 45.05 45.37
CA ALA A 17 30.52 43.92 45.88
C ALA A 17 30.84 42.97 44.73
N ALA A 18 32.13 42.87 44.47
CA ALA A 18 32.72 41.91 43.56
C ALA A 18 32.65 40.53 44.20
N VAL A 19 32.11 39.52 43.48
CA VAL A 19 32.28 38.10 43.82
C VAL A 19 32.54 37.29 42.58
N LEU A 20 33.63 36.56 42.64
CA LEU A 20 34.23 35.57 41.74
C LEU A 20 33.25 34.87 40.79
N ALA A 21 33.64 34.88 39.53
CA ALA A 21 33.13 33.98 38.51
C ALA A 21 33.59 32.53 38.78
N VAL A 22 32.67 31.66 39.10
CA VAL A 22 32.81 30.21 38.97
C VAL A 22 32.09 29.84 37.70
N THR A 23 32.79 29.63 36.61
CA THR A 23 32.28 29.08 35.37
C THR A 23 32.02 27.58 35.57
N THR A 24 30.80 27.20 35.96
CA THR A 24 30.29 25.85 35.76
C THR A 24 29.86 25.70 34.29
N LEU A 25 30.67 24.97 33.53
CA LEU A 25 30.23 24.44 32.24
C LEU A 25 29.07 23.47 32.48
N VAL A 26 27.84 23.92 32.36
CA VAL A 26 26.68 23.07 32.20
C VAL A 26 26.72 22.61 30.74
N SER A 27 27.21 21.39 30.50
CA SER A 27 26.99 20.68 29.26
C SER A 27 25.50 20.44 29.11
N VAL A 28 24.83 21.32 28.35
CA VAL A 28 23.48 21.05 27.84
C VAL A 28 23.65 19.91 26.85
N ALA A 29 23.40 18.68 27.32
CA ALA A 29 23.12 17.58 26.41
C ALA A 29 21.80 17.95 25.69
N ALA A 30 21.92 18.55 24.52
CA ALA A 30 20.84 18.68 23.55
C ALA A 30 20.43 17.25 23.20
N CYS A 31 19.36 16.75 23.79
CA CYS A 31 18.60 15.66 23.19
C CYS A 31 18.05 16.18 21.87
N GLY A 32 18.90 16.18 20.84
CA GLY A 32 18.48 16.22 19.48
C GLY A 32 17.60 15.00 19.25
N SER A 33 16.35 15.24 18.91
CA SER A 33 15.51 14.23 18.27
C SER A 33 16.16 13.93 16.93
N ASP A 34 17.11 13.01 16.93
CA ASP A 34 17.63 12.41 15.74
C ASP A 34 16.47 11.63 15.11
N SER A 35 15.81 12.27 14.15
CA SER A 35 15.12 11.57 13.07
C SER A 35 16.20 10.93 12.20
N THR A 36 16.91 9.95 12.75
CA THR A 36 17.77 9.04 12.00
C THR A 36 16.82 8.27 11.10
N SER A 37 16.69 8.68 9.83
CA SER A 37 16.26 7.77 8.77
C SER A 37 17.13 6.52 8.92
N ALA A 38 16.50 5.40 9.29
CA ALA A 38 17.21 4.14 9.47
C ALA A 38 17.93 3.82 8.16
N SER A 39 19.26 3.73 8.19
CA SER A 39 20.04 3.28 7.04
C SER A 39 19.56 1.88 6.67
N LEU A 40 19.28 1.66 5.39
CA LEU A 40 18.92 0.35 4.84
C LEU A 40 20.17 -0.47 4.45
N ASP A 41 21.33 -0.02 4.85
CA ASP A 41 22.58 -0.75 4.67
C ASP A 41 22.84 -1.68 5.84
N SER A 42 23.41 -2.85 5.55
CA SER A 42 23.80 -3.83 6.53
C SER A 42 24.99 -3.32 7.35
N ASN A 43 24.82 -3.19 8.65
CA ASN A 43 25.93 -2.89 9.56
C ASN A 43 26.60 -4.21 9.96
N SER A 44 27.91 -4.31 9.74
CA SER A 44 28.72 -5.47 10.10
C SER A 44 28.42 -5.93 11.55
N GLY A 45 27.68 -7.04 11.69
CA GLY A 45 27.35 -7.67 12.98
C GLY A 45 26.09 -7.16 13.68
N LYS A 46 25.27 -6.27 13.06
CA LYS A 46 24.00 -5.79 13.65
C LYS A 46 22.85 -5.97 12.68
N THR A 47 21.77 -6.61 13.16
CA THR A 47 20.55 -6.78 12.38
C THR A 47 19.86 -5.45 12.12
N THR A 48 19.57 -5.15 10.85
CA THR A 48 18.81 -3.97 10.43
C THR A 48 17.32 -4.28 10.45
N LYS A 49 16.55 -3.46 11.19
CA LYS A 49 15.08 -3.62 11.29
C LYS A 49 14.40 -2.86 10.18
N ILE A 50 13.53 -3.55 9.45
CA ILE A 50 12.75 -3.02 8.33
C ILE A 50 11.27 -3.11 8.66
N THR A 51 10.57 -1.98 8.60
CA THR A 51 9.10 -1.94 8.71
C THR A 51 8.51 -1.93 7.31
N VAL A 52 7.71 -2.96 7.00
CA VAL A 52 7.01 -3.11 5.71
C VAL A 52 5.54 -2.76 5.89
N GLY A 53 5.05 -1.75 5.16
CA GLY A 53 3.63 -1.39 5.13
C GLY A 53 2.84 -2.43 4.33
N VAL A 54 1.73 -2.88 4.89
CA VAL A 54 0.82 -3.85 4.27
C VAL A 54 -0.62 -3.44 4.48
N CYS A 55 -1.53 -3.93 3.61
CA CYS A 55 -2.98 -3.80 3.79
C CYS A 55 -3.59 -5.12 4.28
N PRO A 56 -4.86 -5.13 4.75
CA PRO A 56 -5.55 -6.37 5.07
C PRO A 56 -5.47 -7.37 3.92
N GLY A 57 -5.11 -8.61 4.22
CA GLY A 57 -4.92 -9.65 3.22
C GLY A 57 -3.68 -10.51 3.43
N PRO A 58 -3.25 -11.27 2.42
CA PRO A 58 -2.22 -12.29 2.57
C PRO A 58 -0.78 -11.74 2.60
N TYR A 59 -0.57 -10.48 2.19
CA TYR A 59 0.80 -9.98 1.97
C TYR A 59 1.57 -9.73 3.25
N GLY A 60 0.89 -9.42 4.37
CA GLY A 60 1.51 -9.38 5.69
C GLY A 60 2.13 -10.73 6.06
N ASP A 61 1.36 -11.78 5.91
CA ASP A 61 1.81 -13.17 6.13
C ASP A 61 2.94 -13.56 5.15
N MET A 62 2.88 -13.14 3.90
CA MET A 62 3.96 -13.38 2.93
C MET A 62 5.27 -12.71 3.39
N VAL A 63 5.21 -11.47 3.90
CA VAL A 63 6.37 -10.79 4.46
C VAL A 63 6.91 -11.54 5.68
N GLU A 64 6.05 -11.92 6.63
CA GLU A 64 6.48 -12.47 7.91
C GLU A 64 6.90 -13.95 7.84
N LYS A 65 6.20 -14.74 6.99
CA LYS A 65 6.40 -16.20 6.94
C LYS A 65 7.30 -16.66 5.80
N VAL A 66 7.52 -15.82 4.77
CA VAL A 66 8.33 -16.19 3.60
C VAL A 66 9.49 -15.22 3.39
N ILE A 67 9.22 -13.94 3.10
CA ILE A 67 10.26 -12.98 2.70
C ILE A 67 11.21 -12.70 3.88
N GLY A 68 10.69 -12.40 5.06
CA GLY A 68 11.48 -12.07 6.23
C GLY A 68 12.44 -13.18 6.67
N PRO A 69 11.99 -14.45 6.83
CA PRO A 69 12.89 -15.56 7.11
C PRO A 69 14.04 -15.70 6.11
N LEU A 70 13.78 -15.50 4.81
CA LEU A 70 14.80 -15.63 3.76
C LEU A 70 15.79 -14.46 3.70
N LEU A 71 15.45 -13.30 4.27
CA LEU A 71 16.35 -12.13 4.36
C LEU A 71 17.11 -12.08 5.70
N LYS A 72 16.83 -13.00 6.63
CA LYS A 72 17.44 -12.98 7.95
C LYS A 72 18.96 -13.19 7.90
N ASP A 73 19.42 -14.11 7.05
CA ASP A 73 20.83 -14.41 6.89
C ASP A 73 21.59 -13.27 6.17
N ASP A 74 20.88 -12.44 5.40
CA ASP A 74 21.40 -11.19 4.83
C ASP A 74 21.45 -10.04 5.86
N GLY A 75 21.06 -10.28 7.13
CA GLY A 75 21.12 -9.32 8.22
C GLY A 75 19.88 -8.43 8.39
N PHE A 76 18.72 -8.79 7.81
CA PHE A 76 17.50 -8.01 7.90
C PHE A 76 16.40 -8.69 8.75
N GLU A 77 15.77 -7.93 9.64
CA GLU A 77 14.60 -8.34 10.42
C GLU A 77 13.39 -7.53 9.92
N LEU A 78 12.44 -8.19 9.26
CA LEU A 78 11.24 -7.56 8.74
C LEU A 78 10.11 -7.61 9.76
N LYS A 79 9.38 -6.47 9.89
CA LYS A 79 8.13 -6.37 10.66
C LYS A 79 7.08 -5.70 9.80
N THR A 80 5.84 -6.14 9.90
CA THR A 80 4.75 -5.51 9.19
C THR A 80 4.12 -4.37 9.98
N LYS A 81 3.59 -3.37 9.25
CA LYS A 81 2.70 -2.33 9.76
C LYS A 81 1.45 -2.32 8.92
N LEU A 82 0.31 -2.63 9.53
CA LEU A 82 -0.98 -2.68 8.86
C LEU A 82 -1.54 -1.27 8.63
N PHE A 83 -2.03 -1.04 7.42
CA PHE A 83 -2.79 0.14 7.01
C PHE A 83 -4.14 -0.31 6.44
N ASN A 84 -5.17 0.51 6.58
CA ASN A 84 -6.54 0.12 6.21
C ASN A 84 -6.92 0.48 4.75
N ASP A 85 -6.06 1.21 4.04
CA ASP A 85 -6.25 1.66 2.66
C ASP A 85 -4.93 1.64 1.89
N TYR A 86 -5.00 1.84 0.55
CA TYR A 86 -3.82 1.82 -0.31
C TYR A 86 -3.03 3.15 -0.33
N VAL A 87 -3.60 4.25 0.17
CA VAL A 87 -2.99 5.59 0.13
C VAL A 87 -1.94 5.76 1.23
N GLN A 88 -2.29 5.32 2.44
CA GLN A 88 -1.47 5.57 3.63
C GLN A 88 -0.10 4.87 3.60
N PRO A 89 0.05 3.60 3.12
CA PRO A 89 1.36 2.96 3.06
C PRO A 89 2.34 3.68 2.14
N ASP A 90 1.90 4.18 0.97
CA ASP A 90 2.78 4.93 0.07
C ASP A 90 3.20 6.27 0.65
N LYS A 91 2.29 7.00 1.30
CA LYS A 91 2.62 8.23 2.01
C LYS A 91 3.58 7.99 3.18
N ALA A 92 3.38 6.91 3.94
CA ALA A 92 4.26 6.52 5.03
C ALA A 92 5.66 6.14 4.52
N LEU A 93 5.74 5.46 3.38
CA LEU A 93 7.01 5.10 2.73
C LEU A 93 7.72 6.36 2.21
N ALA A 94 7.03 7.22 1.50
CA ALA A 94 7.60 8.47 0.97
C ALA A 94 8.12 9.39 2.08
N SER A 95 7.45 9.42 3.24
CA SER A 95 7.90 10.20 4.40
C SER A 95 9.02 9.53 5.21
N GLY A 96 9.40 8.28 4.91
CA GLY A 96 10.38 7.49 5.67
C GLY A 96 9.85 6.90 6.99
N SER A 97 8.55 6.99 7.25
CA SER A 97 7.91 6.41 8.45
C SER A 97 7.89 4.87 8.44
N ILE A 98 8.02 4.28 7.26
CA ILE A 98 8.29 2.86 7.00
C ILE A 98 9.38 2.76 5.93
N GLN A 99 10.02 1.61 5.79
CA GLN A 99 11.15 1.42 4.88
C GLN A 99 10.77 0.74 3.57
N ALA A 100 9.65 0.02 3.55
CA ALA A 100 9.13 -0.64 2.36
C ALA A 100 7.61 -0.79 2.45
N ASN A 101 6.96 -1.16 1.35
CA ASN A 101 5.60 -1.68 1.40
C ASN A 101 5.39 -2.86 0.43
N LEU A 102 4.37 -3.67 0.72
CA LEU A 102 3.89 -4.74 -0.14
C LEU A 102 2.37 -4.80 -0.06
N MET A 103 1.68 -4.09 -0.95
CA MET A 103 0.21 -3.99 -0.89
C MET A 103 -0.43 -3.64 -2.25
N GLN A 104 0.36 -3.34 -3.27
CA GLN A 104 -0.09 -2.72 -4.51
C GLN A 104 0.51 -3.40 -5.74
N HIS A 105 -0.21 -3.34 -6.85
CA HIS A 105 0.28 -3.76 -8.16
C HIS A 105 0.98 -2.60 -8.88
N ILE A 106 1.76 -2.93 -9.92
CA ILE A 106 2.63 -1.96 -10.57
C ILE A 106 1.85 -0.80 -11.24
N ASN A 107 0.66 -1.05 -11.81
CA ASN A 107 -0.17 0.01 -12.40
C ASN A 107 -0.64 1.01 -11.33
N TYR A 108 -1.00 0.54 -10.12
CA TYR A 108 -1.34 1.43 -9.01
C TYR A 108 -0.14 2.26 -8.57
N LEU A 109 1.03 1.63 -8.34
CA LEU A 109 2.25 2.33 -7.98
C LEU A 109 2.57 3.46 -8.98
N ASN A 110 2.60 3.13 -10.27
CA ASN A 110 2.95 4.08 -11.32
C ASN A 110 1.98 5.28 -11.39
N LYS A 111 0.68 5.00 -11.25
CA LYS A 111 -0.34 6.06 -11.24
C LYS A 111 -0.25 6.90 -9.98
N PHE A 112 -0.20 6.26 -8.82
CA PHE A 112 -0.21 6.95 -7.52
C PHE A 112 1.03 7.82 -7.32
N THR A 113 2.21 7.32 -7.67
CA THR A 113 3.47 8.08 -7.57
C THR A 113 3.45 9.29 -8.50
N LYS A 114 2.98 9.12 -9.72
CA LYS A 114 2.84 10.22 -10.69
C LYS A 114 1.85 11.28 -10.19
N ASP A 115 0.68 10.88 -9.75
CA ASP A 115 -0.40 11.79 -9.34
C ASP A 115 -0.05 12.57 -8.05
N ASN A 116 0.79 11.99 -7.19
CA ASN A 116 1.18 12.57 -5.90
C ASN A 116 2.63 13.08 -5.88
N ASN A 117 3.36 13.01 -6.99
CA ASN A 117 4.76 13.40 -7.10
C ASN A 117 5.65 12.74 -6.03
N LEU A 118 5.58 11.38 -5.96
CA LEU A 118 6.32 10.57 -5.01
C LEU A 118 7.44 9.79 -5.70
N ASP A 119 8.58 9.67 -5.02
CA ASP A 119 9.75 8.92 -5.49
C ASP A 119 9.79 7.51 -4.87
N LEU A 120 8.89 6.64 -5.33
CA LEU A 120 8.82 5.24 -4.93
C LEU A 120 9.12 4.32 -6.11
N THR A 121 9.82 3.22 -5.84
CA THR A 121 10.28 2.30 -6.89
C THR A 121 10.05 0.85 -6.50
N SER A 122 9.57 0.05 -7.46
CA SER A 122 9.44 -1.40 -7.33
C SER A 122 10.81 -2.09 -7.34
N LEU A 123 11.02 -3.01 -6.41
CA LEU A 123 12.19 -3.92 -6.39
C LEU A 123 11.93 -5.23 -7.15
N GLY A 124 10.67 -5.56 -7.41
CA GLY A 124 10.27 -6.76 -8.11
C GLY A 124 8.85 -7.19 -7.76
N GLN A 125 8.35 -8.14 -8.51
CA GLN A 125 7.00 -8.67 -8.40
C GLN A 125 6.94 -9.86 -7.43
N VAL A 126 5.76 -10.05 -6.81
CA VAL A 126 5.44 -11.20 -5.95
C VAL A 126 4.17 -11.90 -6.44
N PRO A 127 3.99 -13.19 -6.11
CA PRO A 127 2.73 -13.86 -6.40
C PRO A 127 1.51 -13.10 -5.88
N THR A 128 0.48 -12.97 -6.70
CA THR A 128 -0.62 -12.05 -6.48
C THR A 128 -1.97 -12.75 -6.55
N LEU A 129 -2.80 -12.52 -5.54
CA LEU A 129 -4.19 -12.94 -5.55
C LEU A 129 -5.03 -11.97 -6.38
N GLY A 130 -5.68 -12.50 -7.42
CA GLY A 130 -6.45 -11.72 -8.38
C GLY A 130 -7.73 -11.11 -7.81
N LEU A 131 -8.30 -10.16 -8.56
CA LEU A 131 -9.62 -9.61 -8.29
C LEU A 131 -10.68 -10.66 -8.61
N GLY A 132 -11.69 -10.80 -7.74
CA GLY A 132 -12.82 -11.69 -7.92
C GLY A 132 -14.15 -10.94 -8.05
N ILE A 133 -15.09 -11.53 -8.79
CA ILE A 133 -16.48 -11.10 -8.90
C ILE A 133 -17.31 -11.95 -7.94
N TYR A 134 -17.93 -11.32 -6.95
CA TYR A 134 -18.70 -11.99 -5.91
C TYR A 134 -20.16 -11.56 -5.92
N SER A 135 -21.05 -12.50 -5.61
CA SER A 135 -22.48 -12.26 -5.46
C SER A 135 -23.06 -13.21 -4.41
N LYS A 136 -24.05 -12.74 -3.65
CA LYS A 136 -24.92 -13.61 -2.83
C LYS A 136 -26.22 -13.98 -3.54
N LYS A 137 -26.50 -13.28 -4.64
CA LYS A 137 -27.76 -13.45 -5.41
C LYS A 137 -27.58 -14.41 -6.57
N TYR A 138 -26.45 -14.37 -7.26
CA TYR A 138 -26.21 -15.10 -8.50
C TYR A 138 -25.19 -16.22 -8.30
N GLN A 139 -25.27 -17.27 -9.13
CA GLN A 139 -24.37 -18.42 -9.10
C GLN A 139 -23.40 -18.45 -10.28
N SER A 140 -23.69 -17.68 -11.34
CA SER A 140 -22.84 -17.55 -12.52
C SER A 140 -22.93 -16.13 -13.10
N ILE A 141 -21.99 -15.79 -13.99
CA ILE A 141 -22.01 -14.51 -14.73
C ILE A 141 -23.27 -14.39 -15.59
N ASP A 142 -23.73 -15.50 -16.17
CA ASP A 142 -24.90 -15.53 -17.07
C ASP A 142 -26.21 -15.21 -16.33
N ASP A 143 -26.28 -15.55 -15.03
CA ASP A 143 -27.47 -15.31 -14.19
C ASP A 143 -27.68 -13.84 -13.84
N ILE A 144 -26.67 -12.97 -14.06
CA ILE A 144 -26.76 -11.55 -13.71
C ILE A 144 -27.88 -10.90 -14.53
N GLU A 145 -28.89 -10.37 -13.82
CA GLU A 145 -30.09 -9.78 -14.42
C GLU A 145 -29.86 -8.34 -14.90
N ASP A 146 -30.70 -7.90 -15.82
CA ASP A 146 -30.77 -6.51 -16.28
C ASP A 146 -31.01 -5.55 -15.11
N GLY A 147 -30.27 -4.45 -15.10
CA GLY A 147 -30.38 -3.42 -14.08
C GLY A 147 -29.72 -3.74 -12.75
N SER A 148 -29.00 -4.88 -12.66
CA SER A 148 -28.25 -5.26 -11.45
C SER A 148 -27.26 -4.18 -11.01
N THR A 149 -27.11 -4.02 -9.69
CA THR A 149 -26.14 -3.11 -9.10
C THR A 149 -24.79 -3.79 -8.99
N VAL A 150 -23.74 -3.12 -9.49
CA VAL A 150 -22.35 -3.61 -9.47
C VAL A 150 -21.46 -2.63 -8.74
N SER A 151 -20.80 -3.05 -7.66
CA SER A 151 -19.81 -2.21 -6.98
C SER A 151 -18.40 -2.51 -7.47
N ILE A 152 -17.64 -1.44 -7.72
CA ILE A 152 -16.25 -1.48 -8.18
C ILE A 152 -15.41 -0.45 -7.42
N ALA A 153 -14.08 -0.56 -7.51
CA ALA A 153 -13.18 0.39 -6.85
C ALA A 153 -13.32 1.81 -7.40
N ALA A 154 -13.18 2.81 -6.54
CA ALA A 154 -13.25 4.23 -6.91
C ALA A 154 -11.89 4.82 -7.31
N ASP A 155 -10.76 4.26 -6.82
CA ASP A 155 -9.43 4.74 -7.21
C ASP A 155 -9.15 4.45 -8.68
N GLY A 156 -8.51 5.41 -9.36
CA GLY A 156 -8.44 5.41 -10.82
C GLY A 156 -7.79 4.17 -11.44
N SER A 157 -6.85 3.53 -10.75
CA SER A 157 -6.16 2.34 -11.26
C SER A 157 -7.03 1.08 -11.08
N ASN A 158 -7.60 0.86 -9.89
CA ASN A 158 -8.48 -0.28 -9.66
C ASN A 158 -9.88 -0.09 -10.28
N LEU A 159 -10.32 1.15 -10.52
CA LEU A 159 -11.51 1.44 -11.32
C LEU A 159 -11.32 0.88 -12.74
N ALA A 160 -10.23 1.28 -13.42
CA ALA A 160 -9.91 0.82 -14.77
C ALA A 160 -9.75 -0.71 -14.82
N ARG A 161 -9.04 -1.30 -13.83
CA ARG A 161 -8.91 -2.74 -13.67
C ARG A 161 -10.27 -3.44 -13.53
N SER A 162 -11.16 -2.90 -12.70
CA SER A 162 -12.50 -3.46 -12.50
C SER A 162 -13.35 -3.43 -13.78
N LEU A 163 -13.27 -2.33 -14.54
CA LEU A 163 -13.95 -2.22 -15.83
C LEU A 163 -13.39 -3.23 -16.86
N GLY A 164 -12.07 -3.42 -16.89
CA GLY A 164 -11.44 -4.44 -17.73
C GLY A 164 -11.89 -5.87 -17.35
N VAL A 165 -12.09 -6.16 -16.06
CA VAL A 165 -12.62 -7.46 -15.62
C VAL A 165 -14.09 -7.62 -16.05
N LEU A 166 -14.92 -6.59 -15.94
CA LEU A 166 -16.29 -6.63 -16.47
C LEU A 166 -16.30 -6.89 -17.98
N GLU A 167 -15.36 -6.29 -18.74
CA GLU A 167 -15.21 -6.54 -20.16
C GLU A 167 -14.74 -7.96 -20.48
N GLN A 168 -13.76 -8.49 -19.74
CA GLN A 168 -13.32 -9.90 -19.85
C GLN A 168 -14.47 -10.89 -19.71
N GLN A 169 -15.47 -10.55 -18.89
CA GLN A 169 -16.66 -11.36 -18.67
C GLN A 169 -17.83 -11.04 -19.63
N GLY A 170 -17.64 -10.14 -20.59
CA GLY A 170 -18.68 -9.76 -21.56
C GLY A 170 -19.84 -8.95 -20.97
N LEU A 171 -19.67 -8.44 -19.73
CA LEU A 171 -20.72 -7.66 -19.03
C LEU A 171 -20.80 -6.22 -19.52
N VAL A 172 -19.68 -5.67 -19.98
CA VAL A 172 -19.60 -4.36 -20.65
C VAL A 172 -18.61 -4.44 -21.81
N THR A 173 -18.62 -3.42 -22.67
CA THR A 173 -17.54 -3.19 -23.67
C THR A 173 -17.01 -1.79 -23.46
N LEU A 174 -15.70 -1.63 -23.46
CA LEU A 174 -15.04 -0.32 -23.39
C LEU A 174 -14.83 0.26 -24.80
N LYS A 175 -14.61 1.57 -24.88
CA LYS A 175 -14.22 2.24 -26.13
C LYS A 175 -12.86 1.74 -26.59
N GLY A 176 -12.71 1.49 -27.90
CA GLY A 176 -11.50 0.86 -28.44
C GLY A 176 -10.28 1.76 -28.57
N ASP A 177 -10.44 3.07 -28.40
CA ASP A 177 -9.41 4.09 -28.58
C ASP A 177 -8.87 4.71 -27.28
N ILE A 178 -9.06 3.99 -26.16
CA ILE A 178 -8.65 4.45 -24.83
C ILE A 178 -7.43 3.69 -24.29
N ASP A 179 -6.71 4.32 -23.39
CA ASP A 179 -5.75 3.65 -22.52
C ASP A 179 -6.53 2.86 -21.44
N SER A 180 -6.61 1.54 -21.60
CA SER A 180 -7.37 0.65 -20.72
C SER A 180 -6.95 0.75 -19.24
N THR A 181 -5.70 1.19 -18.96
CA THR A 181 -5.21 1.38 -17.57
C THR A 181 -5.75 2.65 -16.91
N LYS A 182 -6.47 3.49 -17.66
CA LYS A 182 -7.06 4.76 -17.23
C LYS A 182 -8.57 4.84 -17.47
N ALA A 183 -9.18 3.73 -17.90
CA ALA A 183 -10.61 3.67 -18.18
C ALA A 183 -11.46 4.17 -17.00
N SER A 184 -12.51 4.89 -17.31
CA SER A 184 -13.53 5.39 -16.40
C SER A 184 -14.91 4.86 -16.77
N VAL A 185 -15.90 5.04 -15.91
CA VAL A 185 -17.29 4.64 -16.21
C VAL A 185 -17.81 5.31 -17.49
N ASN A 186 -17.31 6.51 -17.84
CA ASN A 186 -17.68 7.23 -19.06
C ASN A 186 -17.11 6.58 -20.34
N ASP A 187 -16.19 5.64 -20.19
CA ASP A 187 -15.55 4.94 -21.32
C ASP A 187 -16.24 3.60 -21.63
N ILE A 188 -17.34 3.29 -20.97
CA ILE A 188 -18.21 2.16 -21.32
C ILE A 188 -18.91 2.51 -22.64
N ALA A 189 -18.60 1.76 -23.70
CA ALA A 189 -19.25 1.88 -25.01
C ALA A 189 -20.57 1.11 -25.08
N SER A 190 -20.65 -0.06 -24.40
CA SER A 190 -21.85 -0.89 -24.34
C SER A 190 -22.03 -1.49 -22.96
N ASN A 191 -23.27 -1.49 -22.47
CA ASN A 191 -23.70 -2.08 -21.22
C ASN A 191 -25.03 -2.82 -21.47
N PRO A 192 -24.97 -4.01 -22.08
CA PRO A 192 -26.16 -4.69 -22.59
C PRO A 192 -27.17 -5.10 -21.49
N LYS A 193 -26.66 -5.31 -20.26
CA LYS A 193 -27.51 -5.64 -19.10
C LYS A 193 -27.91 -4.41 -18.27
N ASN A 194 -27.69 -3.18 -18.76
CA ASN A 194 -28.02 -1.94 -18.05
C ASN A 194 -27.52 -1.90 -16.60
N LEU A 195 -26.32 -2.47 -16.33
CA LEU A 195 -25.73 -2.56 -15.00
C LEU A 195 -25.57 -1.18 -14.37
N LYS A 196 -25.93 -1.06 -13.10
CA LYS A 196 -25.81 0.18 -12.33
C LYS A 196 -24.48 0.16 -11.59
N ILE A 197 -23.46 0.76 -12.18
CA ILE A 197 -22.11 0.80 -11.61
C ILE A 197 -22.06 1.77 -10.44
N LYS A 198 -21.59 1.29 -9.28
CA LYS A 198 -21.34 2.06 -8.05
C LYS A 198 -19.86 1.99 -7.71
N THR A 199 -19.21 3.14 -7.60
CA THR A 199 -17.80 3.20 -7.19
C THR A 199 -17.70 3.35 -5.68
N LEU A 200 -16.86 2.54 -5.04
CA LEU A 200 -16.62 2.53 -3.60
C LEU A 200 -15.10 2.53 -3.33
N ASP A 201 -14.71 2.95 -2.15
CA ASP A 201 -13.37 2.70 -1.65
C ASP A 201 -13.07 1.19 -1.69
N ALA A 202 -11.89 0.81 -2.18
CA ALA A 202 -11.52 -0.60 -2.37
C ALA A 202 -11.66 -1.44 -1.08
N ALA A 203 -11.39 -0.84 0.07
CA ALA A 203 -11.54 -1.50 1.38
C ALA A 203 -13.00 -1.76 1.78
N GLN A 204 -13.98 -1.14 1.10
CA GLN A 204 -15.41 -1.34 1.37
C GLN A 204 -16.05 -2.41 0.47
N LEU A 205 -15.37 -2.80 -0.62
CA LEU A 205 -15.95 -3.68 -1.63
C LEU A 205 -16.32 -5.07 -1.08
N ALA A 206 -15.49 -5.65 -0.22
CA ALA A 206 -15.80 -6.95 0.38
C ALA A 206 -17.11 -6.91 1.21
N ARG A 207 -17.37 -5.80 1.91
CA ARG A 207 -18.63 -5.62 2.67
C ARG A 207 -19.81 -5.33 1.77
N SER A 208 -19.59 -4.73 0.61
CA SER A 208 -20.67 -4.40 -0.32
C SER A 208 -21.32 -5.64 -0.94
N VAL A 209 -20.67 -6.81 -0.90
CA VAL A 209 -21.24 -8.10 -1.34
C VAL A 209 -22.59 -8.38 -0.67
N ASP A 210 -22.80 -7.84 0.55
CA ASP A 210 -24.07 -8.01 1.30
C ASP A 210 -25.18 -7.06 0.85
N THR A 211 -24.86 -6.02 0.06
CA THR A 211 -25.77 -4.88 -0.19
C THR A 211 -25.96 -4.53 -1.66
N VAL A 212 -25.18 -5.13 -2.55
CA VAL A 212 -25.30 -4.99 -4.00
C VAL A 212 -25.53 -6.36 -4.63
N ASP A 213 -25.96 -6.37 -5.89
CA ASP A 213 -26.18 -7.65 -6.60
C ASP A 213 -24.85 -8.32 -6.96
N VAL A 214 -23.81 -7.54 -7.29
CA VAL A 214 -22.48 -8.00 -7.69
C VAL A 214 -21.40 -7.06 -7.14
N ALA A 215 -20.31 -7.58 -6.61
CA ALA A 215 -19.17 -6.80 -6.16
C ALA A 215 -17.85 -7.30 -6.77
N LEU A 216 -17.07 -6.40 -7.32
CA LEU A 216 -15.70 -6.70 -7.77
C LEU A 216 -14.73 -6.38 -6.65
N VAL A 217 -14.14 -7.41 -6.04
CA VAL A 217 -13.36 -7.28 -4.81
C VAL A 217 -11.90 -7.60 -5.08
N PRO A 218 -10.95 -6.67 -4.82
CA PRO A 218 -9.52 -6.94 -4.90
C PRO A 218 -9.14 -8.12 -4.00
N GLY A 219 -8.25 -8.99 -4.49
CA GLY A 219 -7.97 -10.28 -3.85
C GLY A 219 -7.52 -10.19 -2.39
N ASN A 220 -6.75 -9.16 -2.02
CA ASN A 220 -6.33 -8.96 -0.62
C ASN A 220 -7.52 -8.66 0.30
N PHE A 221 -8.48 -7.82 -0.11
CA PHE A 221 -9.67 -7.54 0.69
C PHE A 221 -10.66 -8.70 0.70
N ALA A 222 -10.74 -9.46 -0.41
CA ALA A 222 -11.50 -10.71 -0.46
C ALA A 222 -10.92 -11.73 0.54
N TRP A 223 -9.60 -11.93 0.54
CA TRP A 223 -8.91 -12.80 1.49
C TRP A 223 -9.16 -12.38 2.95
N ALA A 224 -9.01 -11.09 3.27
CA ALA A 224 -9.22 -10.56 4.61
C ALA A 224 -10.67 -10.72 5.10
N ALA A 225 -11.64 -10.72 4.18
CA ALA A 225 -13.05 -10.93 4.47
C ALA A 225 -13.47 -12.41 4.48
N GLY A 226 -12.55 -13.35 4.19
CA GLY A 226 -12.83 -14.77 4.12
C GLY A 226 -13.54 -15.22 2.84
N LEU A 227 -13.65 -14.34 1.83
CA LEU A 227 -14.19 -14.69 0.51
C LEU A 227 -13.15 -15.55 -0.23
N LYS A 228 -13.57 -16.70 -0.72
CA LYS A 228 -12.65 -17.63 -1.41
C LYS A 228 -12.71 -17.42 -2.92
N PRO A 229 -11.58 -17.54 -3.64
CA PRO A 229 -11.60 -17.49 -5.11
C PRO A 229 -12.56 -18.50 -5.75
N ALA A 230 -12.72 -19.67 -5.14
CA ALA A 230 -13.66 -20.71 -5.60
C ALA A 230 -15.15 -20.34 -5.43
N GLU A 231 -15.45 -19.31 -4.64
CA GLU A 231 -16.82 -18.78 -4.42
C GLU A 231 -17.13 -17.60 -5.34
N ALA A 232 -16.11 -17.09 -6.07
CA ALA A 232 -16.31 -16.03 -7.04
C ALA A 232 -17.05 -16.55 -8.27
N LEU A 233 -17.94 -15.75 -8.84
CA LEU A 233 -18.59 -16.04 -10.13
C LEU A 233 -17.54 -16.10 -11.26
N ALA A 234 -16.50 -15.28 -11.15
CA ALA A 234 -15.33 -15.29 -12.00
C ALA A 234 -14.15 -14.60 -11.29
N THR A 235 -12.93 -14.89 -11.73
CA THR A 235 -11.70 -14.17 -11.33
C THR A 235 -11.08 -13.53 -12.54
N GLU A 236 -10.34 -12.43 -12.35
CA GLU A 236 -9.65 -11.76 -13.44
C GLU A 236 -8.59 -12.65 -14.10
N GLN A 237 -8.40 -12.43 -15.39
CA GLN A 237 -7.19 -12.88 -16.09
C GLN A 237 -6.11 -11.83 -15.85
N GLN A 238 -5.15 -12.16 -14.98
CA GLN A 238 -4.10 -11.23 -14.58
C GLN A 238 -3.08 -11.01 -15.71
N ASP A 239 -2.73 -9.76 -15.94
CA ASP A 239 -1.55 -9.35 -16.71
C ASP A 239 -0.44 -8.83 -15.77
N GLU A 240 0.72 -8.50 -16.31
CA GLU A 240 1.86 -7.99 -15.55
C GLU A 240 1.55 -6.68 -14.82
N GLY A 241 0.62 -5.89 -15.32
CA GLY A 241 0.22 -4.61 -14.74
C GLY A 241 -0.53 -4.73 -13.41
N VAL A 242 -1.14 -5.90 -13.15
CA VAL A 242 -1.90 -6.16 -11.92
C VAL A 242 -1.18 -7.08 -10.93
N ILE A 243 0.07 -7.47 -11.22
CA ILE A 243 0.92 -8.21 -10.30
C ILE A 243 1.50 -7.27 -9.24
N ASN A 244 1.40 -7.66 -7.97
CA ASN A 244 1.88 -6.88 -6.84
C ASN A 244 3.40 -6.80 -6.80
N VAL A 245 3.88 -5.68 -6.28
CA VAL A 245 5.29 -5.34 -6.23
C VAL A 245 5.75 -5.03 -4.81
N PHE A 246 6.98 -5.41 -4.49
CA PHE A 246 7.67 -4.96 -3.28
C PHE A 246 8.31 -3.61 -3.57
N VAL A 247 7.99 -2.60 -2.76
CA VAL A 247 8.29 -1.19 -3.05
C VAL A 247 9.16 -0.58 -1.95
N VAL A 248 10.12 0.23 -2.36
CA VAL A 248 10.95 1.07 -1.47
C VAL A 248 10.94 2.52 -1.97
N ASN A 249 11.48 3.44 -1.17
CA ASN A 249 11.81 4.77 -1.65
C ASN A 249 12.89 4.66 -2.74
N THR A 250 12.81 5.45 -3.80
CA THR A 250 13.73 5.37 -4.96
C THR A 250 15.19 5.51 -4.56
N LYS A 251 15.51 6.35 -3.57
CA LYS A 251 16.88 6.52 -3.04
C LYS A 251 17.44 5.24 -2.41
N ASP A 252 16.58 4.30 -2.00
CA ASP A 252 16.96 3.09 -1.25
C ASP A 252 17.06 1.85 -2.16
N VAL A 253 16.84 2.00 -3.48
CA VAL A 253 16.87 0.90 -4.47
C VAL A 253 18.21 0.17 -4.51
N ASP A 254 19.31 0.89 -4.32
CA ASP A 254 20.68 0.38 -4.37
C ASP A 254 21.30 0.18 -2.98
N SER A 255 20.52 0.34 -1.89
CA SER A 255 20.91 -0.06 -0.55
C SER A 255 21.16 -1.59 -0.47
N ASP A 256 21.83 -2.04 0.56
CA ASP A 256 22.04 -3.48 0.78
C ASP A 256 20.71 -4.22 0.89
N PHE A 257 19.70 -3.64 1.56
CA PHE A 257 18.34 -4.16 1.62
C PHE A 257 17.70 -4.25 0.23
N GLY A 258 17.74 -3.16 -0.54
CA GLY A 258 17.17 -3.13 -1.89
C GLY A 258 17.75 -4.19 -2.80
N LYS A 259 19.09 -4.38 -2.76
CA LYS A 259 19.80 -5.44 -3.51
C LYS A 259 19.42 -6.83 -3.04
N ALA A 260 19.34 -7.05 -1.72
CA ALA A 260 18.96 -8.35 -1.14
C ALA A 260 17.54 -8.74 -1.57
N VAL A 261 16.56 -7.82 -1.48
CA VAL A 261 15.17 -8.07 -1.92
C VAL A 261 15.11 -8.36 -3.42
N LYS A 262 15.75 -7.56 -4.27
CA LYS A 262 15.80 -7.82 -5.74
C LYS A 262 16.30 -9.21 -6.05
N LYS A 263 17.41 -9.61 -5.42
CA LYS A 263 18.01 -10.95 -5.57
C LYS A 263 17.06 -12.04 -5.10
N LEU A 264 16.44 -11.84 -3.92
CA LEU A 264 15.52 -12.81 -3.33
C LEU A 264 14.32 -13.07 -4.25
N LEU A 265 13.62 -12.02 -4.70
CA LEU A 265 12.37 -12.16 -5.46
C LEU A 265 12.53 -12.94 -6.78
N THR A 266 13.74 -13.02 -7.32
CA THR A 266 14.06 -13.79 -8.53
C THR A 266 14.66 -15.17 -8.24
N SER A 267 14.92 -15.50 -6.97
CA SER A 267 15.63 -16.71 -6.57
C SER A 267 14.77 -17.98 -6.63
N GLN A 268 15.41 -19.12 -6.85
CA GLN A 268 14.75 -20.43 -6.74
C GLN A 268 14.31 -20.75 -5.32
N GLU A 269 15.00 -20.20 -4.32
CA GLU A 269 14.67 -20.35 -2.92
C GLU A 269 13.31 -19.71 -2.61
N PHE A 270 13.09 -18.47 -3.06
CA PHE A 270 11.81 -17.78 -2.91
C PHE A 270 10.67 -18.53 -3.63
N LYS A 271 10.90 -18.93 -4.88
CA LYS A 271 9.94 -19.72 -5.66
C LYS A 271 9.57 -21.05 -4.94
N GLY A 272 10.57 -21.73 -4.40
CA GLY A 272 10.37 -22.97 -3.63
C GLY A 272 9.64 -22.75 -2.31
N ALA A 273 9.88 -21.65 -1.61
CA ALA A 273 9.17 -21.28 -0.39
C ALA A 273 7.70 -20.94 -0.67
N ILE A 274 7.42 -20.17 -1.71
CA ILE A 274 6.04 -19.87 -2.16
C ILE A 274 5.29 -21.15 -2.53
N ALA A 275 5.90 -22.07 -3.26
CA ALA A 275 5.28 -23.33 -3.66
C ALA A 275 4.85 -24.23 -2.48
N LYS A 276 5.45 -24.02 -1.29
CA LYS A 276 5.15 -24.74 -0.06
C LYS A 276 4.28 -23.95 0.92
N SER A 277 3.84 -22.74 0.54
CA SER A 277 3.08 -21.83 1.37
C SER A 277 1.59 -21.77 0.98
N ASP A 278 0.81 -21.02 1.74
CA ASP A 278 -0.59 -20.70 1.43
C ASP A 278 -0.76 -19.86 0.15
N PHE A 279 0.35 -19.34 -0.40
CA PHE A 279 0.38 -18.48 -1.59
C PHE A 279 0.69 -19.26 -2.88
N LYS A 280 0.78 -20.60 -2.81
CA LYS A 280 1.16 -21.48 -3.94
C LYS A 280 0.28 -21.33 -5.18
N ASP A 281 -1.02 -21.03 -4.99
CA ASP A 281 -2.01 -20.92 -6.05
C ASP A 281 -2.25 -19.49 -6.53
N PHE A 282 -1.51 -18.50 -6.00
CA PHE A 282 -1.57 -17.12 -6.47
C PHE A 282 -1.00 -16.99 -7.89
N GLY A 283 -1.54 -16.05 -8.67
CA GLY A 283 -0.97 -15.69 -9.97
C GLY A 283 0.49 -15.30 -9.84
N LYS A 284 1.33 -15.78 -10.74
CA LYS A 284 2.78 -15.60 -10.68
C LYS A 284 3.25 -14.61 -11.74
N PRO A 285 4.34 -13.87 -11.45
CA PRO A 285 5.00 -13.09 -12.49
C PRO A 285 5.35 -13.97 -13.69
N THR A 286 5.25 -13.44 -14.91
CA THR A 286 5.63 -14.20 -16.14
C THR A 286 7.12 -14.56 -16.18
N THR A 287 7.94 -13.87 -15.39
CA THR A 287 9.37 -14.13 -15.24
C THR A 287 9.72 -15.34 -14.34
N TRP A 288 8.71 -16.00 -13.82
CA TRP A 288 8.91 -17.16 -12.93
C TRP A 288 9.08 -18.49 -13.64
#